data_b792c094861114b385ec20f3be29839e
#
_entry.id   b792c094861114b385ec20f3be29839e
#
_cell.length_a   1.000
_cell.length_b   1.000
_cell.length_c   1.000
_cell.angle_alpha   90.00
_cell.angle_beta   90.00
_cell.angle_gamma   90.00
#
_symmetry.space_group_name_H-M   'P 1'
#
loop_
_entity.id
_entity.type
_entity.pdbx_description
1 polymer ?
#
loop_
_entity_poly.entity_id
_entity_poly.type
_entity_poly.pdbx_seq_one_letter_code
_entity_poly.pdbx_strand_id
1 'polypeptide(L)'
;MWNGKKKAVTFSFDDGVTQDIRLIEIFNKYGLKGTFNLNSGFLGLNGTLDRNGRIVRHDKIAADKIKEAYKGHEVAVHTLTHPNLTGLDEKEIIRQVEEDRVRLSELCGYEVVSMAYPCGGVNNDDRVAEVIGENTGVRFARGLDSTYSFDLQENLLRFKPTVYYIEDCLDEVVDRFLSEDRDEPALLYIWGHTYEMDAEYISWEKFEAVCKKLSGHSDIFYGTNKEVFGLC
;
A
#
# COMPACT_ATOMS: atom_id res chain seq x y z
N MET A 1 8.60 -19.63 -1.62
CA MET A 1 7.65 -18.53 -1.80
C MET A 1 6.35 -18.92 -1.10
N TRP A 2 5.72 -18.05 -0.33
CA TRP A 2 4.36 -18.14 0.24
C TRP A 2 4.02 -19.43 0.99
N ASN A 3 4.97 -20.00 1.70
CA ASN A 3 4.82 -21.27 2.45
C ASN A 3 4.28 -22.45 1.60
N GLY A 4 4.69 -22.52 0.34
CA GLY A 4 4.27 -23.57 -0.61
C GLY A 4 2.94 -23.30 -1.32
N LYS A 5 2.30 -22.15 -1.06
CA LYS A 5 1.07 -21.75 -1.74
C LYS A 5 1.37 -21.10 -3.09
N LYS A 6 0.46 -21.21 -4.05
CA LYS A 6 0.58 -20.62 -5.39
C LYS A 6 -0.10 -19.26 -5.50
N LYS A 7 -1.01 -18.92 -4.60
CA LYS A 7 -1.76 -17.66 -4.58
C LYS A 7 -1.36 -16.81 -3.38
N ALA A 8 -1.26 -15.49 -3.58
CA ALA A 8 -1.09 -14.52 -2.50
C ALA A 8 -2.01 -13.31 -2.69
N VAL A 9 -2.41 -12.72 -1.56
CA VAL A 9 -3.14 -11.45 -1.50
C VAL A 9 -2.36 -10.48 -0.64
N THR A 10 -2.19 -9.26 -1.13
CA THR A 10 -1.68 -8.12 -0.36
C THR A 10 -2.51 -6.87 -0.60
N PHE A 11 -2.54 -5.99 0.39
CA PHE A 11 -3.21 -4.70 0.33
C PHE A 11 -2.20 -3.59 0.63
N SER A 12 -2.35 -2.44 -0.04
CA SER A 12 -1.47 -1.29 0.15
C SER A 12 -2.30 0.00 0.19
N PHE A 13 -2.30 0.68 1.33
CA PHE A 13 -3.08 1.91 1.53
C PHE A 13 -2.15 3.08 1.82
N ASP A 14 -2.49 4.25 1.26
CA ASP A 14 -1.65 5.43 1.28
C ASP A 14 -2.10 6.47 2.30
N ASP A 15 -1.20 7.38 2.61
CA ASP A 15 -1.39 8.61 3.37
C ASP A 15 -1.34 8.51 4.90
N GLY A 16 -1.49 7.35 5.52
CA GLY A 16 -1.38 7.20 6.97
C GLY A 16 -2.42 8.01 7.75
N VAL A 17 -3.69 7.90 7.36
CA VAL A 17 -4.80 8.66 7.93
C VAL A 17 -5.53 7.90 9.04
N THR A 18 -6.30 8.62 9.86
CA THR A 18 -7.00 8.01 11.01
C THR A 18 -8.02 6.96 10.63
N GLN A 19 -8.55 6.99 9.40
CA GLN A 19 -9.44 5.97 8.85
C GLN A 19 -8.76 4.58 8.71
N ASP A 20 -7.44 4.53 8.64
CA ASP A 20 -6.69 3.26 8.60
C ASP A 20 -7.01 2.36 9.78
N ILE A 21 -7.33 2.94 10.95
CA ILE A 21 -7.71 2.19 12.16
C ILE A 21 -8.92 1.30 11.89
N ARG A 22 -9.97 1.84 11.26
CA ARG A 22 -11.17 1.06 10.91
C ARG A 22 -10.85 -0.04 9.89
N LEU A 23 -10.00 0.24 8.91
CA LEU A 23 -9.58 -0.75 7.93
C LEU A 23 -8.78 -1.88 8.58
N ILE A 24 -7.89 -1.55 9.51
CA ILE A 24 -7.10 -2.52 10.28
C ILE A 24 -8.01 -3.44 11.11
N GLU A 25 -9.06 -2.90 11.72
CA GLU A 25 -10.06 -3.71 12.44
C GLU A 25 -10.74 -4.72 11.50
N ILE A 26 -11.10 -4.30 10.27
CA ILE A 26 -11.64 -5.18 9.23
C ILE A 26 -10.62 -6.25 8.83
N PHE A 27 -9.37 -5.87 8.54
CA PHE A 27 -8.33 -6.82 8.18
C PHE A 27 -8.07 -7.84 9.29
N ASN A 28 -7.97 -7.40 10.53
CA ASN A 28 -7.80 -8.28 11.69
C ASN A 28 -8.96 -9.26 11.86
N LYS A 29 -10.20 -8.79 11.67
CA LYS A 29 -11.41 -9.62 11.73
C LYS A 29 -11.38 -10.78 10.73
N TYR A 30 -10.81 -10.55 9.54
CA TYR A 30 -10.78 -11.53 8.46
C TYR A 30 -9.42 -12.22 8.27
N GLY A 31 -8.44 -11.97 9.15
CA GLY A 31 -7.10 -12.56 9.06
C GLY A 31 -6.31 -12.09 7.83
N LEU A 32 -6.62 -10.88 7.34
CA LEU A 32 -5.93 -10.23 6.23
C LEU A 32 -4.78 -9.35 6.75
N LYS A 33 -3.83 -9.06 5.89
CA LYS A 33 -2.72 -8.15 6.19
C LYS A 33 -2.63 -7.04 5.15
N GLY A 34 -2.18 -5.86 5.58
CA GLY A 34 -1.97 -4.72 4.70
C GLY A 34 -0.66 -4.02 4.97
N THR A 35 -0.22 -3.26 3.97
CA THR A 35 0.89 -2.32 4.03
C THR A 35 0.33 -0.91 3.98
N PHE A 36 0.78 -0.05 4.89
CA PHE A 36 0.33 1.34 5.00
C PHE A 36 1.50 2.27 4.73
N ASN A 37 1.37 3.07 3.67
CA ASN A 37 2.41 3.96 3.19
C ASN A 37 2.23 5.36 3.81
N LEU A 38 3.15 5.77 4.67
CA LEU A 38 3.02 6.95 5.51
C LEU A 38 3.98 8.06 5.09
N ASN A 39 3.56 9.31 5.34
CA ASN A 39 4.42 10.48 5.21
C ASN A 39 4.87 10.92 6.61
N SER A 40 6.10 10.61 7.01
CA SER A 40 6.53 10.92 8.39
C SER A 40 6.63 12.42 8.68
N GLY A 41 6.75 13.25 7.67
CA GLY A 41 6.71 14.72 7.81
C GLY A 41 5.33 15.29 8.16
N PHE A 42 4.27 14.48 8.01
CA PHE A 42 2.89 14.92 8.24
C PHE A 42 2.22 14.27 9.46
N LEU A 43 2.90 13.38 10.17
CA LEU A 43 2.33 12.66 11.31
C LEU A 43 1.72 13.62 12.33
N GLY A 44 0.48 13.34 12.73
CA GLY A 44 -0.27 14.12 13.70
C GLY A 44 -0.89 15.41 13.17
N LEU A 45 -0.73 15.76 11.88
CA LEU A 45 -1.39 16.89 11.29
C LEU A 45 -2.87 16.59 11.02
N ASN A 46 -3.71 17.57 11.29
CA ASN A 46 -5.15 17.51 10.95
C ASN A 46 -5.40 18.22 9.62
N GLY A 47 -6.30 17.66 8.82
CA GLY A 47 -6.65 18.22 7.54
C GLY A 47 -7.99 17.73 7.00
N THR A 48 -8.39 18.31 5.89
CA THR A 48 -9.55 17.86 5.12
C THR A 48 -9.21 17.85 3.63
N LEU A 49 -9.87 16.98 2.89
CA LEU A 49 -9.80 16.93 1.42
C LEU A 49 -11.21 17.04 0.84
N ASP A 50 -11.33 17.74 -0.27
CA ASP A 50 -12.50 17.61 -1.13
C ASP A 50 -12.30 16.40 -2.06
N ARG A 51 -13.19 15.44 -1.95
CA ARG A 51 -13.23 14.25 -2.79
C ARG A 51 -14.65 14.03 -3.28
N ASN A 52 -14.84 14.08 -4.59
CA ASN A 52 -16.13 13.90 -5.23
C ASN A 52 -17.22 14.87 -4.69
N GLY A 53 -16.83 16.13 -4.41
CA GLY A 53 -17.72 17.14 -3.83
C GLY A 53 -18.06 16.93 -2.35
N ARG A 54 -17.36 16.03 -1.65
CA ARG A 54 -17.49 15.78 -0.23
C ARG A 54 -16.23 16.20 0.51
N ILE A 55 -16.39 16.93 1.59
CA ILE A 55 -15.30 17.27 2.50
C ILE A 55 -15.12 16.10 3.48
N VAL A 56 -14.01 15.39 3.34
CA VAL A 56 -13.63 14.27 4.22
C VAL A 56 -12.45 14.65 5.11
N ARG A 57 -12.37 14.06 6.28
CA ARG A 57 -11.20 14.22 7.16
C ARG A 57 -9.99 13.55 6.55
N HIS A 58 -8.85 14.23 6.69
CA HIS A 58 -7.54 13.74 6.27
C HIS A 58 -6.52 13.92 7.41
N ASP A 59 -6.97 13.54 8.61
CA ASP A 59 -6.13 13.63 9.81
C ASP A 59 -5.11 12.50 9.81
N LYS A 60 -3.85 12.85 9.96
CA LYS A 60 -2.74 11.87 10.00
C LYS A 60 -2.62 11.25 11.39
N ILE A 61 -2.28 9.96 11.43
CA ILE A 61 -2.00 9.28 12.70
C ILE A 61 -0.79 9.93 13.38
N ALA A 62 -0.88 10.12 14.70
CA ALA A 62 0.19 10.73 15.48
C ALA A 62 1.41 9.79 15.61
N ALA A 63 2.62 10.35 15.64
CA ALA A 63 3.86 9.59 15.64
C ALA A 63 3.95 8.57 16.80
N ASP A 64 3.50 8.95 18.01
CA ASP A 64 3.48 8.08 19.19
C ASP A 64 2.48 6.92 19.10
N LYS A 65 1.58 6.92 18.11
CA LYS A 65 0.57 5.90 17.89
C LYS A 65 0.94 4.89 16.78
N ILE A 66 1.94 5.18 15.95
CA ILE A 66 2.28 4.39 14.76
C ILE A 66 2.47 2.90 15.11
N LYS A 67 3.32 2.61 16.10
CA LYS A 67 3.64 1.24 16.47
C LYS A 67 2.43 0.41 16.92
N GLU A 68 1.50 1.04 17.62
CA GLU A 68 0.28 0.36 18.11
C GLU A 68 -0.79 0.29 17.04
N ALA A 69 -1.02 1.39 16.30
CA ALA A 69 -2.06 1.46 15.28
C ALA A 69 -1.85 0.44 14.16
N TYR A 70 -0.61 0.26 13.70
CA TYR A 70 -0.29 -0.65 12.60
C TYR A 70 0.23 -2.03 13.05
N LYS A 71 0.03 -2.39 14.31
CA LYS A 71 0.48 -3.68 14.85
C LYS A 71 -0.08 -4.87 14.07
N GLY A 72 0.80 -5.75 13.59
CA GLY A 72 0.43 -6.91 12.77
C GLY A 72 0.35 -6.63 11.26
N HIS A 73 0.54 -5.37 10.87
CA HIS A 73 0.60 -4.87 9.50
C HIS A 73 1.96 -4.26 9.22
N GLU A 74 2.21 -3.86 7.99
CA GLU A 74 3.45 -3.20 7.58
C GLU A 74 3.24 -1.70 7.46
N VAL A 75 4.19 -0.93 7.99
CA VAL A 75 4.37 0.49 7.67
C VAL A 75 5.42 0.61 6.57
N ALA A 76 5.13 1.44 5.57
CA ALA A 76 5.97 1.68 4.42
C ALA A 76 6.11 3.19 4.13
N VAL A 77 7.08 3.55 3.29
CA VAL A 77 7.40 4.92 2.89
C VAL A 77 6.36 5.48 1.92
N HIS A 78 5.97 6.75 2.12
CA HIS A 78 5.21 7.52 1.12
C HIS A 78 5.83 8.90 0.85
N THR A 79 7.15 8.98 1.03
CA THR A 79 7.97 10.19 1.05
C THR A 79 7.70 11.10 2.25
N LEU A 80 8.67 11.92 2.60
CA LEU A 80 8.63 12.77 3.78
C LEU A 80 7.45 13.77 3.75
N THR A 81 7.22 14.42 2.58
CA THR A 81 6.23 15.49 2.42
C THR A 81 5.39 15.38 1.14
N HIS A 82 5.26 14.17 0.59
CA HIS A 82 4.38 13.85 -0.53
C HIS A 82 4.61 14.62 -1.85
N PRO A 83 5.84 14.95 -2.28
CA PRO A 83 6.07 15.57 -3.57
C PRO A 83 6.04 14.56 -4.72
N ASN A 84 5.73 15.00 -5.94
CA ASN A 84 5.98 14.19 -7.13
C ASN A 84 7.50 14.10 -7.37
N LEU A 85 8.06 12.89 -7.28
CA LEU A 85 9.51 12.67 -7.34
C LEU A 85 10.11 12.91 -8.73
N THR A 86 9.32 12.80 -9.80
CA THR A 86 9.83 12.97 -11.18
C THR A 86 10.29 14.39 -11.46
N GLY A 87 9.77 15.38 -10.72
CA GLY A 87 10.15 16.78 -10.83
C GLY A 87 11.32 17.22 -9.94
N LEU A 88 11.87 16.29 -9.12
CA LEU A 88 12.93 16.62 -8.18
C LEU A 88 14.31 16.22 -8.69
N ASP A 89 15.34 16.89 -8.17
CA ASP A 89 16.71 16.45 -8.36
C ASP A 89 17.01 15.21 -7.49
N GLU A 90 18.11 14.54 -7.79
CA GLU A 90 18.54 13.30 -7.14
C GLU A 90 18.69 13.46 -5.62
N LYS A 91 19.31 14.54 -5.19
CA LYS A 91 19.56 14.82 -3.78
C LYS A 91 18.25 14.98 -3.00
N GLU A 92 17.27 15.65 -3.58
CA GLU A 92 15.95 15.81 -2.95
C GLU A 92 15.13 14.52 -2.99
N ILE A 93 15.23 13.69 -4.05
CA ILE A 93 14.62 12.35 -4.09
C ILE A 93 15.16 11.52 -2.93
N ILE A 94 16.48 11.43 -2.77
CA ILE A 94 17.11 10.69 -1.67
C ILE A 94 16.62 11.19 -0.33
N ARG A 95 16.60 12.50 -0.12
CA ARG A 95 16.14 13.12 1.13
C ARG A 95 14.68 12.74 1.44
N GLN A 96 13.79 12.87 0.46
CA GLN A 96 12.36 12.60 0.61
C GLN A 96 12.07 11.13 0.95
N VAL A 97 12.84 10.22 0.41
CA VAL A 97 12.63 8.78 0.59
C VAL A 97 13.38 8.26 1.80
N GLU A 98 14.68 8.56 1.94
CA GLU A 98 15.51 7.97 2.99
C GLU A 98 15.24 8.57 4.37
N GLU A 99 15.01 9.90 4.49
CA GLU A 99 14.62 10.47 5.79
C GLU A 99 13.28 9.93 6.26
N ASP A 100 12.30 9.76 5.34
CA ASP A 100 11.01 9.15 5.67
C ASP A 100 11.20 7.72 6.15
N ARG A 101 11.98 6.92 5.42
CA ARG A 101 12.29 5.53 5.74
C ARG A 101 12.93 5.38 7.13
N VAL A 102 13.95 6.18 7.41
CA VAL A 102 14.67 6.14 8.69
C VAL A 102 13.73 6.50 9.84
N ARG A 103 12.98 7.60 9.72
CA ARG A 103 12.01 8.03 10.74
C ARG A 103 10.94 6.98 11.01
N LEU A 104 10.36 6.40 9.95
CA LEU A 104 9.36 5.35 10.10
C LEU A 104 9.96 4.07 10.72
N SER A 105 11.19 3.71 10.37
CA SER A 105 11.89 2.57 10.96
C SER A 105 12.10 2.75 12.48
N GLU A 106 12.49 3.94 12.92
CA GLU A 106 12.62 4.28 14.33
C GLU A 106 11.29 4.17 15.09
N LEU A 107 10.20 4.70 14.50
CA LEU A 107 8.86 4.67 15.10
C LEU A 107 8.29 3.25 15.20
N CYS A 108 8.53 2.43 14.18
CA CYS A 108 8.04 1.05 14.13
C CYS A 108 8.89 0.09 14.96
N GLY A 109 10.19 0.37 15.10
CA GLY A 109 11.17 -0.51 15.74
C GLY A 109 11.62 -1.67 14.85
N TYR A 110 11.48 -1.55 13.53
CA TYR A 110 11.99 -2.46 12.52
C TYR A 110 12.38 -1.71 11.25
N GLU A 111 13.20 -2.33 10.40
CA GLU A 111 13.61 -1.74 9.12
C GLU A 111 12.43 -1.69 8.14
N VAL A 112 12.08 -0.47 7.70
CA VAL A 112 11.11 -0.21 6.62
C VAL A 112 11.85 -0.32 5.30
N VAL A 113 11.31 -1.11 4.37
CA VAL A 113 11.96 -1.42 3.07
C VAL A 113 11.04 -1.28 1.86
N SER A 114 9.75 -1.04 2.10
CA SER A 114 8.73 -0.88 1.07
C SER A 114 8.30 0.57 0.96
N MET A 115 7.82 0.97 -0.23
CA MET A 115 7.20 2.28 -0.45
C MET A 115 6.08 2.25 -1.47
N ALA A 116 5.29 3.32 -1.49
CA ALA A 116 4.43 3.69 -2.61
C ALA A 116 4.84 5.08 -3.12
N TYR A 117 4.86 5.26 -4.43
CA TYR A 117 5.11 6.58 -5.05
C TYR A 117 3.94 7.53 -4.77
N PRO A 118 4.19 8.76 -4.28
CA PRO A 118 3.15 9.74 -4.02
C PRO A 118 2.65 10.40 -5.32
N CYS A 119 1.53 11.09 -5.23
CA CYS A 119 0.87 11.81 -6.29
C CYS A 119 0.25 10.95 -7.40
N GLY A 120 -0.71 11.53 -8.12
CA GLY A 120 -1.33 10.95 -9.31
C GLY A 120 -0.55 11.24 -10.59
N GLY A 121 -0.98 10.62 -11.70
CA GLY A 121 -0.36 10.78 -12.99
C GLY A 121 1.02 10.11 -13.08
N VAL A 122 1.94 10.70 -13.85
CA VAL A 122 3.32 10.20 -13.95
C VAL A 122 4.07 10.59 -12.67
N ASN A 123 4.18 9.65 -11.73
CA ASN A 123 4.78 9.86 -10.41
C ASN A 123 6.09 9.10 -10.19
N ASN A 124 6.52 8.29 -11.16
CA ASN A 124 7.77 7.56 -11.16
C ASN A 124 8.27 7.35 -12.59
N ASP A 125 9.57 7.21 -12.73
CA ASP A 125 10.28 6.86 -13.97
C ASP A 125 11.51 6.02 -13.64
N ASP A 126 12.28 5.61 -14.68
CA ASP A 126 13.47 4.77 -14.50
C ASP A 126 14.55 5.49 -13.69
N ARG A 127 14.75 6.80 -13.93
CA ARG A 127 15.71 7.64 -13.18
C ARG A 127 15.36 7.66 -11.68
N VAL A 128 14.10 7.92 -11.34
CA VAL A 128 13.66 7.96 -9.92
C VAL A 128 13.86 6.59 -9.26
N ALA A 129 13.51 5.51 -9.95
CA ALA A 129 13.66 4.16 -9.43
C ALA A 129 15.15 3.78 -9.22
N GLU A 130 16.04 4.15 -10.15
CA GLU A 130 17.48 3.95 -10.05
C GLU A 130 18.06 4.72 -8.85
N VAL A 131 17.73 6.02 -8.73
CA VAL A 131 18.18 6.85 -7.59
C VAL A 131 17.76 6.23 -6.26
N ILE A 132 16.51 5.78 -6.14
CA ILE A 132 16.00 5.14 -4.92
C ILE A 132 16.75 3.83 -4.64
N GLY A 133 16.88 2.97 -5.64
CA GLY A 133 17.51 1.66 -5.48
C GLY A 133 18.99 1.72 -5.11
N GLU A 134 19.72 2.71 -5.63
CA GLU A 134 21.14 2.87 -5.36
C GLU A 134 21.47 3.62 -4.07
N ASN A 135 20.58 4.52 -3.62
CA ASN A 135 20.93 5.49 -2.57
C ASN A 135 20.05 5.39 -1.32
N THR A 136 19.08 4.45 -1.27
CA THR A 136 18.18 4.29 -0.12
C THR A 136 18.06 2.82 0.32
N GLY A 137 17.48 2.58 1.49
CA GLY A 137 17.17 1.24 1.96
C GLY A 137 15.86 0.65 1.39
N VAL A 138 15.20 1.31 0.45
CA VAL A 138 13.97 0.82 -0.19
C VAL A 138 14.29 -0.29 -1.19
N ARG A 139 13.53 -1.38 -1.12
CA ARG A 139 13.69 -2.57 -1.99
C ARG A 139 12.45 -2.88 -2.82
N PHE A 140 11.35 -2.21 -2.51
CA PHE A 140 10.07 -2.36 -3.20
C PHE A 140 9.36 -1.01 -3.30
N ALA A 141 8.84 -0.66 -4.47
CA ALA A 141 8.11 0.57 -4.71
C ALA A 141 6.92 0.36 -5.65
N ARG A 142 5.69 0.68 -5.18
CA ARG A 142 4.46 0.55 -5.94
C ARG A 142 4.12 1.85 -6.65
N GLY A 143 3.81 1.75 -7.96
CA GLY A 143 3.16 2.79 -8.77
C GLY A 143 1.62 2.74 -8.65
N LEU A 144 0.93 3.37 -9.61
CA LEU A 144 -0.53 3.54 -9.59
C LEU A 144 -1.28 2.66 -10.60
N ASP A 145 -0.63 2.33 -11.73
CA ASP A 145 -1.29 1.73 -12.90
C ASP A 145 -1.81 0.33 -12.60
N SER A 146 -3.12 0.14 -12.69
CA SER A 146 -3.74 -1.18 -12.58
C SER A 146 -3.39 -2.06 -13.77
N THR A 147 -2.86 -3.26 -13.51
CA THR A 147 -2.48 -4.22 -14.55
C THR A 147 -3.61 -5.19 -14.89
N TYR A 148 -4.51 -5.41 -13.95
CA TYR A 148 -5.51 -6.48 -13.97
C TYR A 148 -4.93 -7.88 -14.18
N SER A 149 -3.59 -8.02 -14.05
CA SER A 149 -2.86 -9.29 -14.10
C SER A 149 -2.51 -9.75 -12.68
N PHE A 150 -2.35 -11.06 -12.53
CA PHE A 150 -1.87 -11.68 -11.29
C PHE A 150 -0.41 -12.12 -11.39
N ASP A 151 0.26 -11.79 -12.49
CA ASP A 151 1.65 -12.17 -12.73
C ASP A 151 2.60 -11.36 -11.85
N LEU A 152 3.63 -12.03 -11.34
CA LEU A 152 4.72 -11.35 -10.66
C LEU A 152 5.56 -10.55 -11.67
N GLN A 153 6.01 -9.38 -11.24
CA GLN A 153 6.84 -8.49 -12.04
C GLN A 153 8.27 -8.52 -11.53
N GLU A 154 9.24 -8.41 -12.44
CA GLU A 154 10.67 -8.43 -12.12
C GLU A 154 11.13 -7.10 -11.50
N ASN A 155 10.59 -5.97 -11.99
CA ASN A 155 10.97 -4.65 -11.50
C ASN A 155 10.21 -4.28 -10.23
N LEU A 156 10.78 -4.64 -9.08
CA LEU A 156 10.18 -4.36 -7.78
C LEU A 156 10.19 -2.89 -7.39
N LEU A 157 11.05 -2.05 -8.00
CA LEU A 157 11.09 -0.61 -7.72
C LEU A 157 10.11 0.21 -8.60
N ARG A 158 9.41 -0.45 -9.52
CA ARG A 158 8.32 0.15 -10.34
C ARG A 158 7.15 -0.82 -10.46
N PHE A 159 6.83 -1.48 -9.36
CA PHE A 159 5.77 -2.49 -9.32
C PHE A 159 4.39 -1.87 -9.59
N LYS A 160 3.62 -2.48 -10.50
CA LYS A 160 2.26 -2.07 -10.82
C LYS A 160 1.26 -2.97 -10.10
N PRO A 161 0.30 -2.39 -9.34
CA PRO A 161 -0.71 -3.17 -8.62
C PRO A 161 -1.66 -3.89 -9.57
N THR A 162 -2.42 -4.87 -9.06
CA THR A 162 -3.45 -5.54 -9.84
C THR A 162 -4.63 -4.62 -10.07
N VAL A 163 -5.13 -3.95 -9.04
CA VAL A 163 -6.34 -3.13 -9.13
C VAL A 163 -6.37 -2.04 -8.07
N TYR A 164 -6.88 -0.86 -8.42
CA TYR A 164 -7.28 0.17 -7.49
C TYR A 164 -8.67 -0.17 -6.92
N TYR A 165 -8.83 -0.19 -5.60
CA TYR A 165 -10.01 -0.75 -4.96
C TYR A 165 -11.34 -0.02 -5.25
N ILE A 166 -11.29 1.20 -5.79
CA ILE A 166 -12.49 1.96 -6.19
C ILE A 166 -12.91 1.72 -7.65
N GLU A 167 -12.13 0.95 -8.42
CA GLU A 167 -12.49 0.63 -9.79
C GLU A 167 -13.71 -0.30 -9.85
N ASP A 168 -14.62 -0.04 -10.80
CA ASP A 168 -15.87 -0.80 -10.95
C ASP A 168 -15.66 -2.29 -11.16
N CYS A 169 -14.51 -2.68 -11.71
CA CYS A 169 -14.15 -4.07 -11.97
C CYS A 169 -13.58 -4.83 -10.77
N LEU A 170 -13.49 -4.22 -9.58
CA LEU A 170 -12.89 -4.86 -8.39
C LEU A 170 -13.51 -6.24 -8.10
N ASP A 171 -14.83 -6.35 -8.06
CA ASP A 171 -15.52 -7.62 -7.78
C ASP A 171 -15.20 -8.70 -8.81
N GLU A 172 -15.16 -8.31 -10.12
CA GLU A 172 -14.79 -9.21 -11.22
C GLU A 172 -13.34 -9.68 -11.11
N VAL A 173 -12.41 -8.77 -10.80
CA VAL A 173 -10.99 -9.11 -10.61
C VAL A 173 -10.81 -10.08 -9.46
N VAL A 174 -11.52 -9.87 -8.34
CA VAL A 174 -11.51 -10.77 -7.18
C VAL A 174 -12.07 -12.15 -7.54
N ASP A 175 -13.20 -12.21 -8.24
CA ASP A 175 -13.81 -13.48 -8.66
C ASP A 175 -12.89 -14.27 -9.59
N ARG A 176 -12.28 -13.59 -10.54
CA ARG A 176 -11.31 -14.18 -11.45
C ARG A 176 -10.10 -14.73 -10.69
N PHE A 177 -9.53 -13.96 -9.74
CA PHE A 177 -8.41 -14.42 -8.92
C PHE A 177 -8.76 -15.67 -8.10
N LEU A 178 -9.94 -15.70 -7.49
CA LEU A 178 -10.38 -16.84 -6.66
C LEU A 178 -10.59 -18.11 -7.50
N SER A 179 -11.15 -17.95 -8.72
CA SER A 179 -11.42 -19.07 -9.64
C SER A 179 -10.19 -19.48 -10.47
N GLU A 180 -9.12 -18.68 -10.46
CA GLU A 180 -7.93 -18.95 -11.26
C GLU A 180 -7.27 -20.27 -10.82
N ASP A 181 -7.11 -21.19 -11.81
CA ASP A 181 -6.37 -22.44 -11.65
C ASP A 181 -5.17 -22.39 -12.60
N ARG A 182 -3.98 -22.14 -12.04
CA ARG A 182 -2.72 -22.01 -12.79
C ARG A 182 -1.55 -22.59 -12.01
N ASP A 183 -0.53 -23.01 -12.74
CA ASP A 183 0.69 -23.53 -12.13
C ASP A 183 1.63 -22.42 -11.66
N GLU A 184 1.62 -21.27 -12.35
CA GLU A 184 2.45 -20.12 -12.02
C GLU A 184 1.93 -19.38 -10.77
N PRO A 185 2.82 -18.77 -9.98
CA PRO A 185 2.41 -17.94 -8.86
C PRO A 185 1.48 -16.79 -9.27
N ALA A 186 0.40 -16.59 -8.51
CA ALA A 186 -0.58 -15.53 -8.73
C ALA A 186 -0.67 -14.57 -7.53
N LEU A 187 -0.51 -13.27 -7.79
CA LEU A 187 -0.61 -12.23 -6.79
C LEU A 187 -1.79 -11.29 -7.07
N LEU A 188 -2.73 -11.22 -6.14
CA LEU A 188 -3.73 -10.15 -6.13
C LEU A 188 -3.22 -9.01 -5.26
N TYR A 189 -2.90 -7.89 -5.87
CA TYR A 189 -2.41 -6.68 -5.22
C TYR A 189 -3.47 -5.57 -5.32
N ILE A 190 -4.13 -5.26 -4.21
CA ILE A 190 -5.18 -4.22 -4.12
C ILE A 190 -4.60 -3.00 -3.43
N TRP A 191 -4.85 -1.80 -3.97
CA TRP A 191 -4.38 -0.56 -3.36
C TRP A 191 -5.45 0.52 -3.29
N GLY A 192 -5.21 1.56 -2.49
CA GLY A 192 -6.09 2.72 -2.39
C GLY A 192 -5.79 3.65 -1.21
N HIS A 193 -6.79 4.45 -0.85
CA HIS A 193 -6.74 5.39 0.27
C HIS A 193 -7.99 5.20 1.14
N THR A 194 -7.82 5.02 2.44
CA THR A 194 -8.93 4.70 3.34
C THR A 194 -9.97 5.82 3.44
N TYR A 195 -9.58 7.10 3.28
CA TYR A 195 -10.52 8.24 3.29
C TYR A 195 -11.49 8.26 2.10
N GLU A 196 -11.21 7.51 1.03
CA GLU A 196 -12.10 7.41 -0.14
C GLU A 196 -13.38 6.64 0.18
N MET A 197 -13.37 5.79 1.20
CA MET A 197 -14.58 5.14 1.69
C MET A 197 -15.49 6.16 2.40
N ASP A 198 -14.93 7.13 3.12
CA ASP A 198 -15.69 8.25 3.69
C ASP A 198 -16.21 9.20 2.61
N ALA A 199 -15.51 9.29 1.48
CA ALA A 199 -15.95 10.05 0.31
C ALA A 199 -16.97 9.30 -0.57
N GLU A 200 -17.34 8.08 -0.19
CA GLU A 200 -18.32 7.22 -0.88
C GLU A 200 -17.94 6.87 -2.34
N TYR A 201 -16.65 6.79 -2.68
CA TYR A 201 -16.23 6.15 -3.93
C TYR A 201 -16.57 4.65 -3.93
N ILE A 202 -16.44 4.03 -2.76
CA ILE A 202 -16.94 2.70 -2.41
C ILE A 202 -17.36 2.73 -0.95
N SER A 203 -18.44 2.06 -0.56
CA SER A 203 -18.83 2.05 0.86
C SER A 203 -17.92 1.11 1.67
N TRP A 204 -17.79 1.40 2.98
CA TRP A 204 -17.11 0.54 3.93
C TRP A 204 -17.65 -0.88 3.92
N GLU A 205 -18.97 -1.04 3.84
CA GLU A 205 -19.69 -2.31 3.83
C GLU A 205 -19.36 -3.11 2.55
N LYS A 206 -19.28 -2.44 1.39
CA LYS A 206 -18.92 -3.08 0.13
C LYS A 206 -17.47 -3.56 0.17
N PHE A 207 -16.54 -2.73 0.66
CA PHE A 207 -15.14 -3.14 0.77
C PHE A 207 -14.94 -4.24 1.85
N GLU A 208 -15.66 -4.17 2.97
CA GLU A 208 -15.66 -5.25 3.97
C GLU A 208 -16.18 -6.58 3.38
N ALA A 209 -17.17 -6.53 2.49
CA ALA A 209 -17.66 -7.73 1.79
C ALA A 209 -16.56 -8.33 0.88
N VAL A 210 -15.78 -7.50 0.18
CA VAL A 210 -14.60 -7.95 -0.59
C VAL A 210 -13.56 -8.61 0.32
N CYS A 211 -13.25 -7.99 1.46
CA CYS A 211 -12.32 -8.56 2.45
C CYS A 211 -12.81 -9.93 2.96
N LYS A 212 -14.10 -10.04 3.28
CA LYS A 212 -14.71 -11.31 3.70
C LYS A 212 -14.62 -12.37 2.60
N LYS A 213 -14.91 -12.00 1.34
CA LYS A 213 -14.84 -12.90 0.19
C LYS A 213 -13.43 -13.44 -0.06
N LEU A 214 -12.41 -12.58 0.10
CA LEU A 214 -11.00 -12.96 -0.03
C LEU A 214 -10.45 -13.77 1.15
N SER A 215 -11.14 -13.82 2.29
CA SER A 215 -10.61 -14.40 3.53
C SER A 215 -10.82 -15.91 3.63
N GLY A 216 -9.99 -16.59 4.45
CA GLY A 216 -10.21 -17.97 4.87
C GLY A 216 -9.87 -19.04 3.84
N HIS A 217 -9.31 -18.71 2.68
CA HIS A 217 -8.90 -19.70 1.67
C HIS A 217 -7.57 -20.34 2.07
N SER A 218 -7.53 -21.67 2.19
CA SER A 218 -6.35 -22.40 2.65
C SER A 218 -5.19 -22.40 1.64
N ASP A 219 -5.48 -22.18 0.36
CA ASP A 219 -4.53 -22.12 -0.76
C ASP A 219 -3.96 -20.72 -1.00
N ILE A 220 -4.44 -19.68 -0.28
CA ILE A 220 -3.99 -18.29 -0.43
C ILE A 220 -3.09 -17.89 0.74
N PHE A 221 -1.95 -17.28 0.43
CA PHE A 221 -1.09 -16.60 1.38
C PHE A 221 -1.56 -15.15 1.56
N TYR A 222 -1.81 -14.74 2.79
CA TYR A 222 -2.16 -13.37 3.15
C TYR A 222 -0.93 -12.71 3.78
N GLY A 223 -0.36 -11.73 3.12
CA GLY A 223 0.87 -11.10 3.58
C GLY A 223 0.91 -9.59 3.31
N THR A 224 1.78 -8.91 4.03
CA THR A 224 2.19 -7.54 3.70
C THR A 224 3.08 -7.54 2.46
N ASN A 225 3.39 -6.38 1.90
CA ASN A 225 4.32 -6.28 0.76
C ASN A 225 5.65 -6.94 1.10
N LYS A 226 6.22 -6.62 2.28
CA LYS A 226 7.48 -7.20 2.75
C LYS A 226 7.43 -8.74 2.79
N GLU A 227 6.34 -9.31 3.28
CA GLU A 227 6.16 -10.77 3.38
C GLU A 227 5.94 -11.41 2.00
N VAL A 228 5.13 -10.79 1.13
CA VAL A 228 4.82 -11.31 -0.20
C VAL A 228 6.05 -11.33 -1.12
N PHE A 229 6.88 -10.28 -1.06
CA PHE A 229 8.09 -10.18 -1.89
C PHE A 229 9.35 -10.73 -1.21
N GLY A 230 9.24 -11.28 0.01
CA GLY A 230 10.38 -11.90 0.71
C GLY A 230 11.50 -10.92 1.05
N LEU A 231 11.15 -9.70 1.46
CA LEU A 231 12.08 -8.61 1.78
C LEU A 231 12.54 -8.60 3.25
N CYS A 232 12.45 -9.72 3.92
CA CYS A 232 12.84 -9.89 5.35
C CYS A 232 14.34 -10.08 5.51
#